data_264ef078369f6854f7ae06ddfc8c4221
#
_entry.id   264ef078369f6854f7ae06ddfc8c4221
#
_cell.length_a   1.000
_cell.length_b   1.000
_cell.length_c   1.000
_cell.angle_alpha   90.00
_cell.angle_beta   90.00
_cell.angle_gamma   90.00
#
_symmetry.space_group_name_H-M   'P 1'
#
loop_
_entity.id
_entity.type
_entity.pdbx_description
1 polymer ?
#
loop_
_entity_poly.entity_id
_entity_poly.type
_entity_poly.pdbx_seq_one_letter_code
_entity_poly.pdbx_strand_id
1 'polypeptide(L)'
;MRWFALALLAAPAMADVEIPRYANETASAGISSVYAGDWEFMTGGGVAAFDCSGDGKPELLLAGGTQKATLYRNDSPIGGALKFTAVTAGVELDRVTGAYPLDIDSDGILDLVVLRSGEDVVLRGLGQCQFTRANETWGFDGRALWSTAFAAPGEQGQDWPTLAIG
;
A
#
# COMPACT_ATOMS: atom_id res chain seq x y z
N MET A 1 -60.50 32.46 23.68
CA MET A 1 -59.03 32.42 23.67
C MET A 1 -58.61 31.55 22.49
N ARG A 2 -58.06 32.13 21.41
CA ARG A 2 -57.64 31.38 20.21
C ARG A 2 -56.12 31.27 20.25
N TRP A 3 -55.63 30.05 20.36
CA TRP A 3 -54.20 29.75 20.36
C TRP A 3 -53.72 29.66 18.92
N PHE A 4 -52.82 30.56 18.48
CA PHE A 4 -52.10 30.46 17.21
C PHE A 4 -50.86 29.61 17.43
N ALA A 5 -50.82 28.44 16.81
CA ALA A 5 -49.61 27.64 16.73
C ALA A 5 -48.71 28.22 15.66
N LEU A 6 -47.53 28.70 16.02
CA LEU A 6 -46.49 29.14 15.07
C LEU A 6 -45.72 27.90 14.63
N ALA A 7 -45.92 27.47 13.37
CA ALA A 7 -45.13 26.41 12.78
C ALA A 7 -43.80 27.02 12.29
N LEU A 8 -42.68 26.67 12.96
CA LEU A 8 -41.32 26.94 12.43
C LEU A 8 -41.03 25.98 11.29
N LEU A 9 -40.98 26.50 10.07
CA LEU A 9 -40.45 25.81 8.90
C LEU A 9 -38.91 25.83 9.03
N ALA A 10 -38.32 24.68 9.39
CA ALA A 10 -36.88 24.50 9.29
C ALA A 10 -36.52 24.34 7.79
N ALA A 11 -35.80 25.29 7.24
CA ALA A 11 -35.21 25.15 5.89
C ALA A 11 -34.10 24.07 5.96
N PRO A 12 -34.02 23.15 4.97
CA PRO A 12 -32.90 22.22 4.90
C PRO A 12 -31.59 23.00 4.72
N ALA A 13 -30.66 22.82 5.62
CA ALA A 13 -29.29 23.30 5.41
C ALA A 13 -28.68 22.51 4.23
N MET A 14 -28.52 23.17 3.08
CA MET A 14 -27.73 22.63 2.00
C MET A 14 -26.28 22.66 2.47
N ALA A 15 -25.71 21.50 2.79
CA ALA A 15 -24.26 21.38 3.01
C ALA A 15 -23.58 21.73 1.68
N ASP A 16 -22.75 22.76 1.70
CA ASP A 16 -21.89 23.10 0.56
C ASP A 16 -20.92 21.94 0.33
N VAL A 17 -20.95 21.34 -0.86
CA VAL A 17 -20.06 20.24 -1.20
C VAL A 17 -18.69 20.84 -1.49
N GLU A 18 -17.77 20.71 -0.54
CA GLU A 18 -16.40 21.14 -0.74
C GLU A 18 -15.72 20.22 -1.77
N ILE A 19 -15.31 20.79 -2.90
CA ILE A 19 -14.61 20.05 -3.96
C ILE A 19 -13.17 19.84 -3.50
N PRO A 20 -12.70 18.58 -3.31
CA PRO A 20 -11.34 18.30 -2.86
C PRO A 20 -10.31 18.85 -3.86
N ARG A 21 -9.25 19.47 -3.34
CA ARG A 21 -8.11 19.93 -4.12
C ARG A 21 -6.88 19.13 -3.75
N TYR A 22 -6.15 18.67 -4.76
CA TYR A 22 -4.93 17.90 -4.57
C TYR A 22 -3.71 18.79 -4.80
N ALA A 23 -2.73 18.68 -3.92
CA ALA A 23 -1.42 19.34 -4.06
C ALA A 23 -0.33 18.26 -4.21
N ASN A 24 0.67 18.52 -5.05
CA ASN A 24 1.84 17.66 -5.15
C ASN A 24 2.85 18.05 -4.06
N GLU A 25 2.97 17.17 -3.05
CA GLU A 25 3.88 17.36 -1.91
C GLU A 25 5.07 16.37 -1.93
N THR A 26 5.28 15.64 -3.01
CA THR A 26 6.30 14.58 -3.13
C THR A 26 7.66 15.04 -2.62
N ALA A 27 8.18 16.16 -3.13
CA ALA A 27 9.50 16.67 -2.76
C ALA A 27 9.55 17.23 -1.33
N SER A 28 8.52 17.99 -0.92
CA SER A 28 8.44 18.56 0.44
C SER A 28 8.25 17.49 1.51
N ALA A 29 7.60 16.38 1.17
CA ALA A 29 7.41 15.24 2.04
C ALA A 29 8.65 14.32 2.16
N GLY A 30 9.73 14.57 1.43
CA GLY A 30 10.96 13.79 1.49
C GLY A 30 10.96 12.53 0.62
N ILE A 31 10.04 12.41 -0.34
CA ILE A 31 9.98 11.28 -1.27
C ILE A 31 10.80 11.61 -2.52
N SER A 32 11.73 10.71 -2.88
CA SER A 32 12.61 10.89 -4.05
C SER A 32 12.66 9.66 -4.97
N SER A 33 11.80 8.67 -4.78
CA SER A 33 11.74 7.48 -5.62
C SER A 33 11.36 7.81 -7.07
N VAL A 34 11.99 7.10 -7.98
CA VAL A 34 11.71 7.18 -9.43
C VAL A 34 11.39 5.78 -9.93
N TYR A 35 10.26 5.65 -10.61
CA TYR A 35 9.94 4.45 -11.36
C TYR A 35 10.52 4.59 -12.77
N ALA A 36 11.40 3.68 -13.17
CA ALA A 36 12.10 3.74 -14.44
C ALA A 36 12.25 2.35 -15.08
N GLY A 37 12.51 2.31 -16.37
CA GLY A 37 12.78 1.09 -17.10
C GLY A 37 12.30 1.15 -18.54
N ASP A 38 12.55 0.04 -19.26
CA ASP A 38 12.15 -0.12 -20.65
C ASP A 38 10.66 -0.49 -20.78
N TRP A 39 10.24 -1.04 -21.92
CA TRP A 39 8.84 -1.29 -22.24
C TRP A 39 8.12 -2.21 -21.22
N GLU A 40 8.84 -3.13 -20.59
CA GLU A 40 8.26 -4.03 -19.56
C GLU A 40 7.79 -3.30 -18.30
N PHE A 41 8.16 -2.03 -18.12
CA PHE A 41 7.73 -1.18 -17.04
C PHE A 41 6.73 -0.08 -17.48
N MET A 42 6.24 -0.14 -18.72
CA MET A 42 5.33 0.87 -19.28
C MET A 42 3.96 0.95 -18.56
N THR A 43 3.55 -0.12 -17.86
CA THR A 43 2.30 -0.16 -17.11
C THR A 43 2.31 0.71 -15.86
N GLY A 44 3.46 1.27 -15.53
CA GLY A 44 3.64 2.08 -14.34
C GLY A 44 4.04 1.28 -13.12
N GLY A 45 4.50 1.96 -12.08
CA GLY A 45 4.86 1.38 -10.79
C GLY A 45 3.71 1.45 -9.80
N GLY A 46 3.64 0.44 -8.97
CA GLY A 46 2.70 0.39 -7.86
C GLY A 46 3.18 1.19 -6.65
N VAL A 47 2.22 1.62 -5.84
CA VAL A 47 2.43 2.09 -4.48
C VAL A 47 1.55 1.27 -3.55
N ALA A 48 2.12 0.79 -2.45
CA ALA A 48 1.35 0.21 -1.36
C ALA A 48 1.43 1.13 -0.14
N ALA A 49 0.29 1.37 0.50
CA ALA A 49 0.20 2.16 1.72
C ALA A 49 -0.36 1.26 2.83
N PHE A 50 0.40 1.04 3.89
CA PHE A 50 0.04 0.13 4.98
C PHE A 50 0.83 0.47 6.25
N ASP A 51 0.22 0.26 7.40
CA ASP A 51 0.87 0.48 8.70
C ASP A 51 1.66 -0.78 9.10
N CYS A 52 2.96 -0.80 8.85
CA CYS A 52 3.84 -1.89 9.28
C CYS A 52 4.57 -1.58 10.59
N SER A 53 4.52 -0.35 11.06
CA SER A 53 5.12 0.07 12.33
C SER A 53 4.19 -0.14 13.52
N GLY A 54 2.88 -0.18 13.29
CA GLY A 54 1.84 -0.29 14.30
C GLY A 54 1.53 1.04 14.99
N ASP A 55 1.89 2.19 14.38
CA ASP A 55 1.68 3.52 14.97
C ASP A 55 0.41 4.23 14.45
N GLY A 56 -0.37 3.57 13.60
CA GLY A 56 -1.62 4.07 13.02
C GLY A 56 -1.41 5.02 11.84
N LYS A 57 -0.17 5.20 11.35
CA LYS A 57 0.15 6.00 10.17
C LYS A 57 0.69 5.09 9.05
N PRO A 58 0.10 5.13 7.85
CA PRO A 58 0.56 4.26 6.78
C PRO A 58 1.96 4.67 6.27
N GLU A 59 2.85 3.69 6.18
CA GLU A 59 4.07 3.75 5.40
C GLU A 59 3.75 3.63 3.90
N LEU A 60 4.71 4.01 3.05
CA LEU A 60 4.60 3.90 1.60
C LEU A 60 5.72 3.01 1.05
N LEU A 61 5.35 1.90 0.39
CA LEU A 61 6.27 1.13 -0.42
C LEU A 61 6.09 1.51 -1.90
N LEU A 62 7.14 2.05 -2.49
CA LEU A 62 7.16 2.51 -3.88
C LEU A 62 7.95 1.54 -4.74
N ALA A 63 7.31 1.02 -5.79
CA ALA A 63 8.00 0.24 -6.83
C ALA A 63 9.01 1.13 -7.58
N GLY A 64 10.13 0.55 -8.00
CA GLY A 64 11.19 1.29 -8.69
C GLY A 64 11.37 0.92 -10.15
N GLY A 65 10.69 -0.12 -10.66
CA GLY A 65 11.01 -0.67 -11.98
C GLY A 65 12.41 -1.25 -11.97
N THR A 66 13.29 -0.75 -12.82
CA THR A 66 14.73 -1.14 -12.83
C THR A 66 15.49 -0.65 -11.60
N GLN A 67 14.94 0.36 -10.90
CA GLN A 67 15.47 0.77 -9.61
C GLN A 67 14.93 -0.13 -8.49
N LYS A 68 15.55 -0.08 -7.32
CA LYS A 68 15.04 -0.81 -6.15
C LYS A 68 13.76 -0.20 -5.63
N ALA A 69 12.83 -1.04 -5.22
CA ALA A 69 11.70 -0.61 -4.42
C ALA A 69 12.18 0.02 -3.11
N THR A 70 11.45 1.00 -2.62
CA THR A 70 11.84 1.76 -1.42
C THR A 70 10.65 1.86 -0.47
N LEU A 71 10.87 1.49 0.80
CA LEU A 71 9.94 1.74 1.87
C LEU A 71 10.23 3.10 2.51
N TYR A 72 9.18 3.90 2.65
CA TYR A 72 9.22 5.19 3.32
C TYR A 72 8.40 5.12 4.61
N ARG A 73 9.07 5.28 5.75
CA ARG A 73 8.41 5.41 7.04
C ARG A 73 7.70 6.75 7.14
N ASN A 74 6.49 6.75 7.69
CA ASN A 74 5.68 7.94 7.87
C ASN A 74 6.00 8.64 9.20
N ASP A 75 6.81 9.67 9.13
CA ASP A 75 7.19 10.52 10.27
C ASP A 75 6.30 11.76 10.41
N SER A 76 5.14 11.81 9.71
CA SER A 76 4.23 12.96 9.75
C SER A 76 3.62 13.15 11.14
N PRO A 77 3.53 14.38 11.65
CA PRO A 77 2.70 14.65 12.82
C PRO A 77 1.22 14.57 12.45
N ILE A 78 0.37 14.12 13.37
CA ILE A 78 -1.08 14.05 13.14
C ILE A 78 -1.62 15.46 12.83
N GLY A 79 -2.29 15.60 11.68
CA GLY A 79 -2.83 16.88 11.21
C GLY A 79 -1.79 17.90 10.75
N GLY A 80 -0.51 17.49 10.60
CA GLY A 80 0.59 18.33 10.15
C GLY A 80 1.03 18.03 8.72
N ALA A 81 2.14 18.65 8.31
CA ALA A 81 2.73 18.42 6.99
C ALA A 81 3.23 16.98 6.83
N LEU A 82 3.11 16.44 5.63
CA LEU A 82 3.61 15.11 5.30
C LEU A 82 5.14 15.07 5.43
N LYS A 83 5.63 13.99 6.04
CA LYS A 83 7.05 13.73 6.19
C LYS A 83 7.33 12.23 6.11
N PHE A 84 8.18 11.84 5.17
CA PHE A 84 8.57 10.45 4.96
C PHE A 84 10.08 10.32 4.95
N THR A 85 10.57 9.19 5.49
CA THR A 85 11.99 8.86 5.53
C THR A 85 12.21 7.48 4.94
N ALA A 86 13.08 7.37 3.92
CA ALA A 86 13.45 6.08 3.36
C ALA A 86 14.16 5.22 4.41
N VAL A 87 13.76 3.97 4.54
CA VAL A 87 14.30 3.01 5.50
C VAL A 87 14.69 1.70 4.81
N THR A 88 15.68 1.00 5.37
CA THR A 88 16.03 -0.35 4.94
C THR A 88 15.14 -1.35 5.67
N ALA A 89 14.44 -2.17 4.90
CA ALA A 89 13.35 -3.00 5.41
C ALA A 89 13.36 -4.46 4.90
N GLY A 90 14.28 -4.83 4.00
CA GLY A 90 14.28 -6.13 3.31
C GLY A 90 13.36 -6.17 2.08
N VAL A 91 12.85 -5.02 1.65
CA VAL A 91 11.96 -4.86 0.48
C VAL A 91 12.68 -4.29 -0.75
N GLU A 92 14.01 -4.06 -0.65
CA GLU A 92 14.82 -3.38 -1.67
C GLU A 92 15.07 -4.29 -2.88
N LEU A 93 13.98 -4.77 -3.48
CA LEU A 93 13.98 -5.61 -4.67
C LEU A 93 13.97 -4.74 -5.93
N ASP A 94 14.69 -5.19 -6.94
CA ASP A 94 14.62 -4.63 -8.30
C ASP A 94 13.45 -5.21 -9.09
N ARG A 95 13.14 -4.59 -10.23
CA ARG A 95 12.14 -5.05 -11.22
C ARG A 95 10.72 -5.16 -10.66
N VAL A 96 10.42 -4.46 -9.56
CA VAL A 96 9.11 -4.45 -8.91
C VAL A 96 8.11 -3.67 -9.77
N THR A 97 6.97 -4.31 -10.05
CA THR A 97 5.82 -3.75 -10.77
C THR A 97 4.66 -3.43 -9.82
N GLY A 98 4.60 -4.08 -8.67
CA GLY A 98 3.58 -3.83 -7.64
C GLY A 98 3.89 -4.56 -6.34
N ALA A 99 3.28 -4.10 -5.26
CA ALA A 99 3.37 -4.75 -3.96
C ALA A 99 2.01 -4.69 -3.25
N TYR A 100 1.65 -5.77 -2.56
CA TYR A 100 0.33 -5.97 -1.97
C TYR A 100 0.49 -6.47 -0.53
N PRO A 101 0.13 -5.64 0.46
CA PRO A 101 0.16 -6.03 1.87
C PRO A 101 -1.01 -6.98 2.18
N LEU A 102 -0.72 -8.05 2.90
CA LEU A 102 -1.65 -9.11 3.27
C LEU A 102 -1.06 -9.87 4.45
N ASP A 103 -1.85 -10.21 5.44
CA ASP A 103 -1.44 -11.17 6.47
C ASP A 103 -1.66 -12.59 5.90
N ILE A 104 -0.57 -13.20 5.39
CA ILE A 104 -0.62 -14.46 4.66
C ILE A 104 -0.71 -15.64 5.62
N ASP A 105 0.06 -15.63 6.71
CA ASP A 105 0.12 -16.75 7.66
C ASP A 105 -0.77 -16.55 8.90
N SER A 106 -1.59 -15.49 8.90
CA SER A 106 -2.56 -15.17 9.95
C SER A 106 -1.92 -14.97 11.33
N ASP A 107 -0.68 -14.45 11.35
CA ASP A 107 0.03 -14.14 12.59
C ASP A 107 -0.26 -12.72 13.13
N GLY A 108 -1.05 -11.93 12.39
CA GLY A 108 -1.43 -10.55 12.72
C GLY A 108 -0.40 -9.52 12.29
N ILE A 109 0.67 -9.92 11.61
CA ILE A 109 1.70 -9.04 11.04
C ILE A 109 1.51 -9.01 9.53
N LEU A 110 1.56 -7.82 8.93
CA LEU A 110 1.41 -7.72 7.48
C LEU A 110 2.65 -8.25 6.76
N ASP A 111 2.41 -9.14 5.81
CA ASP A 111 3.35 -9.64 4.82
C ASP A 111 3.19 -8.87 3.51
N LEU A 112 4.01 -9.20 2.50
CA LEU A 112 3.93 -8.58 1.19
C LEU A 112 3.98 -9.63 0.09
N VAL A 113 3.08 -9.53 -0.88
CA VAL A 113 3.24 -10.14 -2.20
C VAL A 113 3.82 -9.09 -3.13
N VAL A 114 5.01 -9.34 -3.66
CA VAL A 114 5.75 -8.40 -4.52
C VAL A 114 5.80 -8.96 -5.93
N LEU A 115 5.08 -8.29 -6.84
CA LEU A 115 5.08 -8.62 -8.25
C LEU A 115 6.29 -8.02 -8.96
N ARG A 116 6.86 -8.77 -9.90
CA ARG A 116 8.07 -8.36 -10.58
C ARG A 116 8.02 -8.70 -12.08
N SER A 117 8.82 -7.99 -12.85
CA SER A 117 9.27 -8.49 -14.15
C SER A 117 10.41 -9.49 -13.91
N GLY A 118 10.06 -10.75 -13.67
CA GLY A 118 10.92 -11.83 -13.20
C GLY A 118 10.23 -12.67 -12.14
N GLU A 119 10.97 -13.22 -11.22
CA GLU A 119 10.40 -14.04 -10.14
C GLU A 119 9.65 -13.17 -9.13
N ASP A 120 8.36 -13.45 -8.91
CA ASP A 120 7.56 -12.84 -7.85
C ASP A 120 8.04 -13.31 -6.47
N VAL A 121 7.92 -12.44 -5.49
CA VAL A 121 8.44 -12.68 -4.15
C VAL A 121 7.34 -12.51 -3.11
N VAL A 122 7.23 -13.44 -2.19
CA VAL A 122 6.51 -13.26 -0.93
C VAL A 122 7.51 -12.93 0.17
N LEU A 123 7.22 -11.85 0.89
CA LEU A 123 8.03 -11.38 2.01
C LEU A 123 7.22 -11.52 3.29
N ARG A 124 7.72 -12.30 4.24
CA ARG A 124 7.13 -12.40 5.57
C ARG A 124 7.46 -11.16 6.38
N GLY A 125 6.45 -10.59 7.03
CA GLY A 125 6.61 -9.53 8.01
C GLY A 125 7.21 -10.04 9.32
N LEU A 126 8.13 -9.25 9.87
CA LEU A 126 8.77 -9.52 11.17
C LEU A 126 8.35 -8.50 12.24
N GLY A 127 7.39 -7.62 11.88
CA GLY A 127 7.03 -6.45 12.66
C GLY A 127 8.02 -5.29 12.49
N GLN A 128 7.63 -4.11 12.95
CA GLN A 128 8.45 -2.89 12.88
C GLN A 128 9.00 -2.60 11.47
N CYS A 129 8.19 -2.87 10.45
CA CYS A 129 8.54 -2.69 9.03
C CYS A 129 9.79 -3.45 8.58
N GLN A 130 10.04 -4.60 9.15
CA GLN A 130 11.11 -5.50 8.70
C GLN A 130 10.49 -6.71 8.00
N PHE A 131 11.10 -7.12 6.90
CA PHE A 131 10.61 -8.20 6.05
C PHE A 131 11.73 -9.18 5.68
N THR A 132 11.36 -10.43 5.46
CA THR A 132 12.28 -11.47 4.98
C THR A 132 11.61 -12.30 3.90
N ARG A 133 12.41 -12.76 2.92
CA ARG A 133 11.90 -13.62 1.86
C ARG A 133 11.37 -14.94 2.40
N ALA A 134 10.17 -15.33 1.97
CA ALA A 134 9.49 -16.53 2.43
C ALA A 134 9.07 -17.50 1.29
N ASN A 135 9.49 -17.26 0.03
CA ASN A 135 9.12 -18.13 -1.09
C ASN A 135 9.36 -19.62 -0.79
N GLU A 136 10.56 -19.98 -0.36
CA GLU A 136 10.89 -21.38 -0.05
C GLU A 136 10.15 -21.91 1.17
N THR A 137 10.07 -21.10 2.24
CA THR A 137 9.42 -21.48 3.50
C THR A 137 7.93 -21.76 3.31
N TRP A 138 7.26 -20.98 2.45
CA TRP A 138 5.83 -21.12 2.18
C TRP A 138 5.52 -21.92 0.90
N GLY A 139 6.54 -22.46 0.23
CA GLY A 139 6.37 -23.25 -1.00
C GLY A 139 5.82 -22.44 -2.16
N PHE A 140 6.06 -21.11 -2.15
CA PHE A 140 5.60 -20.21 -3.21
C PHE A 140 6.55 -20.25 -4.40
N ASP A 141 6.06 -20.76 -5.54
CA ASP A 141 6.75 -20.69 -6.83
C ASP A 141 6.45 -19.35 -7.50
N GLY A 142 7.34 -18.39 -7.34
CA GLY A 142 7.20 -17.03 -7.88
C GLY A 142 7.33 -16.96 -9.41
N ARG A 143 7.77 -18.03 -10.07
CA ARG A 143 8.01 -18.13 -11.52
C ARG A 143 8.79 -16.94 -12.07
N ALA A 144 9.30 -17.04 -13.28
CA ALA A 144 9.98 -15.94 -13.97
C ALA A 144 9.06 -15.35 -15.05
N LEU A 145 8.04 -14.62 -14.64
CA LEU A 145 7.02 -14.04 -15.50
C LEU A 145 7.07 -12.49 -15.46
N TRP A 146 6.16 -11.87 -16.15
CA TRP A 146 5.91 -10.44 -16.08
C TRP A 146 4.55 -10.22 -15.42
N SER A 147 4.55 -10.13 -14.09
CA SER A 147 3.34 -10.04 -13.29
C SER A 147 2.93 -8.58 -13.08
N THR A 148 1.65 -8.28 -13.31
CA THR A 148 1.11 -6.93 -13.24
C THR A 148 -0.24 -6.84 -12.52
N ALA A 149 -0.86 -7.99 -12.22
CA ALA A 149 -2.16 -8.05 -11.56
C ALA A 149 -2.12 -9.02 -10.38
N PHE A 150 -2.87 -8.69 -9.34
CA PHE A 150 -2.96 -9.48 -8.12
C PHE A 150 -4.37 -9.47 -7.55
N ALA A 151 -4.79 -10.62 -7.03
CA ALA A 151 -5.96 -10.74 -6.17
C ALA A 151 -5.71 -11.85 -5.13
N ALA A 152 -6.26 -11.67 -3.94
CA ALA A 152 -6.20 -12.66 -2.88
C ALA A 152 -7.62 -12.90 -2.32
N PRO A 153 -8.43 -13.75 -2.97
CA PRO A 153 -9.73 -14.12 -2.42
C PRO A 153 -9.53 -14.97 -1.16
N GLY A 154 -10.28 -14.64 -0.10
CA GLY A 154 -10.43 -15.51 1.06
C GLY A 154 -11.37 -16.66 0.72
N GLU A 155 -10.98 -17.89 1.03
CA GLU A 155 -11.80 -19.08 0.86
C GLU A 155 -12.29 -19.57 2.20
N GLN A 156 -13.57 -19.97 2.28
CA GLN A 156 -14.14 -20.46 3.52
C GLN A 156 -13.50 -21.78 3.95
N GLY A 157 -12.97 -21.84 5.16
CA GLY A 157 -12.34 -23.03 5.72
C GLY A 157 -10.88 -23.23 5.30
N GLN A 158 -10.24 -22.23 4.75
CA GLN A 158 -8.81 -22.18 4.48
C GLN A 158 -8.12 -21.23 5.47
N ASP A 159 -6.98 -21.65 6.00
CA ASP A 159 -6.15 -20.81 6.88
C ASP A 159 -5.24 -19.87 6.09
N TRP A 160 -5.02 -20.17 4.81
CA TRP A 160 -4.15 -19.42 3.89
C TRP A 160 -4.97 -18.84 2.74
N PRO A 161 -4.67 -17.62 2.30
CA PRO A 161 -5.33 -17.02 1.15
C PRO A 161 -4.92 -17.74 -0.15
N THR A 162 -5.84 -17.83 -1.10
CA THR A 162 -5.49 -18.15 -2.48
C THR A 162 -4.92 -16.92 -3.17
N LEU A 163 -3.71 -17.02 -3.73
CA LEU A 163 -3.07 -15.93 -4.46
C LEU A 163 -3.28 -16.12 -5.97
N ALA A 164 -3.94 -15.17 -6.61
CA ALA A 164 -4.08 -15.10 -8.07
C ALA A 164 -3.18 -14.01 -8.62
N ILE A 165 -2.24 -14.38 -9.50
CA ILE A 165 -1.24 -13.48 -10.09
C ILE A 165 -1.32 -13.58 -11.61
N GLY A 166 -1.31 -12.41 -12.30
CA GLY A 166 -1.42 -12.29 -13.75
C GLY A 166 -0.56 -11.17 -14.34
#